data_bd073a6803afa27d8b2d68344e898474
#
_entry.id   bd073a6803afa27d8b2d68344e898474
#
_cell.length_a   1.000
_cell.length_b   1.000
_cell.length_c   1.000
_cell.angle_alpha   90.00
_cell.angle_beta   90.00
_cell.angle_gamma   90.00
#
_symmetry.space_group_name_H-M   'P 1'
#
loop_
_entity.id
_entity.type
_entity.pdbx_description
1 polymer ?
#
loop_
_entity_poly.entity_id
_entity_poly.type
_entity_poly.pdbx_seq_one_letter_code
_entity_poly.pdbx_strand_id
1 'polypeptide(L)'
;MFHMVRFLGKRFDLDLVAPSLEGAEAAERLLRGSCRELEFVPASSEGMARRFLRLGPYEKDPTLTDAIHRRLTSQCYSAVQVEKPAMLPYLPKDIRIPIILDTWAYGLAGPLRALRHEAGILARARNLLQVIRFSIFDACCWPDTSCILVVSEEDRIRCQQERPGRRVLVVPNGFDCSAVRPGTSRTEGPSVILFTGDMGFAPNVDAALFLARRIFPEIRRVHPAVELFLVGRNPDPRLTRLAGAGSGITVTGAVEDMVPYLHAATVYVAPHFTGAGTRTKLLEAMAAGLAIVTTSIGIEGIEASHNQEVMIADDLPSLTTTVLRLLGNPQARIRLGTAARRLMEERYDWSRCLAPLETLYAELLPKRVVSW
;
A
#
# COMPACT_ATOMS: atom_id res chain seq x y z
N MET A 1 -5.56 -2.71 -6.68
CA MET A 1 -6.53 -2.54 -7.79
C MET A 1 -6.16 -3.32 -9.06
N PHE A 2 -5.01 -3.09 -9.72
CA PHE A 2 -4.67 -3.77 -11.00
C PHE A 2 -4.84 -5.31 -10.96
N HIS A 3 -4.25 -6.00 -10.00
CA HIS A 3 -4.37 -7.46 -9.87
C HIS A 3 -5.80 -7.91 -9.58
N MET A 4 -6.56 -7.13 -8.80
CA MET A 4 -7.97 -7.41 -8.50
C MET A 4 -8.83 -7.31 -9.76
N VAL A 5 -8.67 -6.24 -10.56
CA VAL A 5 -9.38 -6.09 -11.83
C VAL A 5 -9.09 -7.26 -12.79
N ARG A 6 -7.83 -7.65 -12.92
CA ARG A 6 -7.46 -8.82 -13.74
C ARG A 6 -8.00 -10.14 -13.22
N PHE A 7 -8.07 -10.28 -11.89
CA PHE A 7 -8.63 -11.49 -11.26
C PHE A 7 -10.14 -11.59 -11.48
N LEU A 8 -10.85 -10.49 -11.24
CA LEU A 8 -12.31 -10.43 -11.41
C LEU A 8 -12.71 -10.50 -12.87
N GLY A 9 -12.01 -9.82 -13.77
CA GLY A 9 -12.31 -9.82 -15.20
C GLY A 9 -12.14 -11.17 -15.91
N LYS A 10 -11.40 -12.12 -15.29
CA LYS A 10 -11.34 -13.50 -15.78
C LYS A 10 -12.58 -14.33 -15.42
N ARG A 11 -13.44 -13.84 -14.52
CA ARG A 11 -14.56 -14.58 -13.92
C ARG A 11 -15.89 -13.92 -14.13
N PHE A 12 -15.91 -12.61 -14.28
CA PHE A 12 -17.10 -11.77 -14.36
C PHE A 12 -17.00 -10.78 -15.51
N ASP A 13 -18.12 -10.39 -16.07
CA ASP A 13 -18.20 -9.27 -17.01
C ASP A 13 -18.00 -7.98 -16.19
N LEU A 14 -16.83 -7.36 -16.34
CA LEU A 14 -16.40 -6.22 -15.54
C LEU A 14 -16.34 -4.94 -16.39
N ASP A 15 -17.00 -3.90 -15.94
CA ASP A 15 -16.83 -2.55 -16.45
C ASP A 15 -16.07 -1.73 -15.39
N LEU A 16 -15.10 -0.94 -15.84
CA LEU A 16 -14.31 -0.07 -14.97
C LEU A 16 -14.46 1.40 -15.40
N VAL A 17 -14.85 2.24 -14.43
CA VAL A 17 -14.84 3.70 -14.57
C VAL A 17 -13.88 4.27 -13.55
N ALA A 18 -12.92 5.06 -14.00
CA ALA A 18 -11.91 5.65 -13.13
C ALA A 18 -11.55 7.08 -13.57
N PRO A 19 -11.11 7.96 -12.64
CA PRO A 19 -10.56 9.25 -13.05
C PRO A 19 -9.26 9.04 -13.83
N SER A 20 -9.09 9.82 -14.90
CA SER A 20 -7.84 9.85 -15.68
C SER A 20 -6.77 10.58 -14.85
N LEU A 21 -5.75 9.87 -14.47
CA LEU A 21 -4.59 10.36 -13.74
C LEU A 21 -3.32 10.09 -14.56
N GLU A 22 -2.18 10.61 -14.10
CA GLU A 22 -0.89 10.28 -14.68
C GLU A 22 -0.71 8.76 -14.78
N GLY A 23 -0.35 8.25 -15.95
CA GLY A 23 -0.24 6.81 -16.20
C GLY A 23 -1.55 6.11 -16.62
N ALA A 24 -2.67 6.82 -16.81
CA ALA A 24 -3.95 6.24 -17.22
C ALA A 24 -3.83 5.45 -18.54
N GLU A 25 -3.09 5.95 -19.54
CA GLU A 25 -2.86 5.25 -20.82
C GLU A 25 -2.12 3.91 -20.64
N ALA A 26 -1.15 3.87 -19.72
CA ALA A 26 -0.44 2.62 -19.40
C ALA A 26 -1.37 1.64 -18.68
N ALA A 27 -2.17 2.13 -17.73
CA ALA A 27 -3.17 1.33 -17.04
C ALA A 27 -4.23 0.79 -18.00
N GLU A 28 -4.69 1.61 -18.96
CA GLU A 28 -5.63 1.20 -19.99
C GLU A 28 -5.07 0.05 -20.84
N ARG A 29 -3.84 0.18 -21.33
CA ARG A 29 -3.18 -0.89 -22.10
C ARG A 29 -3.07 -2.20 -21.33
N LEU A 30 -2.74 -2.13 -20.05
CA LEU A 30 -2.56 -3.30 -19.18
C LEU A 30 -3.89 -3.97 -18.77
N LEU A 31 -5.00 -3.21 -18.74
CA LEU A 31 -6.33 -3.71 -18.35
C LEU A 31 -7.21 -4.03 -19.55
N ARG A 32 -6.83 -3.61 -20.76
CA ARG A 32 -7.53 -3.95 -22.00
C ARG A 32 -7.59 -5.46 -22.16
N GLY A 33 -8.79 -6.03 -22.21
CA GLY A 33 -9.04 -7.47 -22.20
C GLY A 33 -9.32 -8.09 -20.83
N SER A 34 -9.19 -7.31 -19.76
CA SER A 34 -9.69 -7.71 -18.43
C SER A 34 -11.04 -7.07 -18.08
N CYS A 35 -11.47 -6.07 -18.84
CA CYS A 35 -12.75 -5.40 -18.70
C CYS A 35 -13.52 -5.51 -20.00
N ARG A 36 -14.85 -5.62 -19.92
CA ARG A 36 -15.75 -5.49 -21.05
C ARG A 36 -15.72 -4.07 -21.58
N GLU A 37 -15.83 -3.11 -20.65
CA GLU A 37 -15.70 -1.70 -20.94
C GLU A 37 -14.78 -1.01 -19.91
N LEU A 38 -13.96 -0.09 -20.41
CA LEU A 38 -12.97 0.63 -19.63
C LEU A 38 -13.05 2.12 -19.99
N GLU A 39 -13.39 2.96 -19.02
CA GLU A 39 -13.56 4.40 -19.21
C GLU A 39 -12.69 5.17 -18.19
N PHE A 40 -11.69 5.88 -18.70
CA PHE A 40 -10.93 6.86 -17.93
C PHE A 40 -11.49 8.26 -18.18
N VAL A 41 -12.07 8.86 -17.15
CA VAL A 41 -12.74 10.15 -17.20
C VAL A 41 -11.74 11.26 -16.89
N PRO A 42 -11.51 12.22 -17.79
CA PRO A 42 -10.64 13.36 -17.50
C PRO A 42 -11.15 14.15 -16.29
N ALA A 43 -10.25 14.52 -15.38
CA ALA A 43 -10.59 15.37 -14.26
C ALA A 43 -10.95 16.78 -14.76
N SER A 44 -12.06 17.35 -14.29
CA SER A 44 -12.43 18.72 -14.63
C SER A 44 -11.38 19.71 -14.09
N SER A 45 -10.96 20.67 -14.91
CA SER A 45 -9.94 21.66 -14.59
C SER A 45 -10.33 22.61 -13.44
N GLU A 46 -11.60 22.72 -13.11
CA GLU A 46 -12.10 23.62 -12.06
C GLU A 46 -11.93 23.12 -10.62
N GLY A 47 -11.66 21.81 -10.42
CA GLY A 47 -11.77 21.17 -9.10
C GLY A 47 -10.56 21.34 -8.17
N MET A 48 -9.35 21.52 -8.68
CA MET A 48 -8.13 21.40 -7.86
C MET A 48 -7.88 22.59 -6.91
N ALA A 49 -8.10 23.81 -7.36
CA ALA A 49 -7.84 25.01 -6.53
C ALA A 49 -8.91 25.22 -5.45
N ARG A 50 -10.16 24.84 -5.71
CA ARG A 50 -11.27 24.95 -4.75
C ARG A 50 -11.31 23.84 -3.70
N ARG A 51 -10.67 22.69 -3.96
CA ARG A 51 -10.62 21.53 -3.04
C ARG A 51 -9.96 21.84 -1.70
N PHE A 52 -9.05 22.81 -1.64
CA PHE A 52 -8.31 23.14 -0.40
C PHE A 52 -9.10 24.00 0.60
N LEU A 53 -10.15 24.69 0.20
CA LEU A 53 -10.80 25.71 1.02
C LEU A 53 -12.18 25.32 1.60
N ARG A 54 -12.77 24.19 1.21
CA ARG A 54 -14.11 23.79 1.67
C ARG A 54 -14.05 22.67 2.72
N LEU A 55 -14.73 22.87 3.84
CA LEU A 55 -14.90 21.91 4.94
C LEU A 55 -15.87 20.75 4.64
N GLY A 56 -16.43 20.69 3.42
CA GLY A 56 -17.41 19.69 3.02
C GLY A 56 -16.80 18.36 2.57
N PRO A 57 -17.59 17.25 2.58
CA PRO A 57 -17.18 15.99 1.99
C PRO A 57 -16.84 16.22 0.51
N TYR A 58 -15.78 15.57 0.06
CA TYR A 58 -15.14 15.69 -1.25
C TYR A 58 -16.03 16.25 -2.35
N GLU A 59 -15.64 17.40 -2.94
CA GLU A 59 -16.36 17.99 -4.06
C GLU A 59 -16.36 16.96 -5.20
N LYS A 60 -17.56 16.56 -5.62
CA LYS A 60 -17.72 15.58 -6.68
C LYS A 60 -17.28 16.21 -7.99
N ASP A 61 -16.52 15.50 -8.77
CA ASP A 61 -16.28 15.84 -10.16
C ASP A 61 -17.56 15.55 -10.96
N PRO A 62 -18.20 16.56 -11.58
CA PRO A 62 -19.46 16.35 -12.30
C PRO A 62 -19.29 15.34 -13.45
N THR A 63 -18.17 15.42 -14.18
CA THR A 63 -17.90 14.54 -15.35
C THR A 63 -17.81 13.08 -14.92
N LEU A 64 -17.11 12.81 -13.82
CA LEU A 64 -17.02 11.46 -13.26
C LEU A 64 -18.37 10.99 -12.69
N THR A 65 -19.12 11.90 -12.05
CA THR A 65 -20.47 11.59 -11.55
C THR A 65 -21.39 11.19 -12.69
N ASP A 66 -21.41 11.97 -13.78
CA ASP A 66 -22.24 11.70 -14.95
C ASP A 66 -21.85 10.41 -15.66
N ALA A 67 -20.56 10.11 -15.75
CA ALA A 67 -20.08 8.85 -16.33
C ALA A 67 -20.57 7.64 -15.52
N ILE A 68 -20.44 7.70 -14.18
CA ILE A 68 -20.90 6.61 -13.28
C ILE A 68 -22.42 6.46 -13.36
N HIS A 69 -23.19 7.56 -13.28
CA HIS A 69 -24.66 7.52 -13.35
C HIS A 69 -25.13 7.00 -14.70
N ARG A 70 -24.58 7.49 -15.81
CA ARG A 70 -24.90 7.01 -17.16
C ARG A 70 -24.71 5.50 -17.26
N ARG A 71 -23.61 4.95 -16.75
CA ARG A 71 -23.34 3.51 -16.77
C ARG A 71 -24.37 2.73 -15.96
N LEU A 72 -24.60 3.15 -14.71
CA LEU A 72 -25.53 2.48 -13.82
C LEU A 72 -26.99 2.52 -14.28
N THR A 73 -27.36 3.51 -15.13
CA THR A 73 -28.70 3.62 -15.71
C THR A 73 -28.85 2.92 -17.04
N SER A 74 -27.79 2.85 -17.85
CA SER A 74 -27.84 2.29 -19.20
C SER A 74 -27.69 0.77 -19.25
N GLN A 75 -27.18 0.16 -18.18
CA GLN A 75 -26.90 -1.28 -18.11
C GLN A 75 -27.37 -1.89 -16.79
N CYS A 76 -27.70 -3.19 -16.82
CA CYS A 76 -28.05 -3.95 -15.62
C CYS A 76 -26.78 -4.52 -14.98
N TYR A 77 -26.36 -3.95 -13.87
CA TYR A 77 -25.27 -4.49 -13.06
C TYR A 77 -25.80 -5.33 -11.90
N SER A 78 -25.12 -6.41 -11.58
CA SER A 78 -25.46 -7.27 -10.45
C SER A 78 -24.82 -6.80 -9.13
N ALA A 79 -23.75 -6.04 -9.18
CA ALA A 79 -23.09 -5.42 -8.02
C ALA A 79 -22.22 -4.25 -8.48
N VAL A 80 -21.87 -3.36 -7.56
CA VAL A 80 -20.87 -2.32 -7.76
C VAL A 80 -19.78 -2.44 -6.71
N GLN A 81 -18.51 -2.43 -7.14
CA GLN A 81 -17.38 -2.31 -6.22
C GLN A 81 -16.84 -0.88 -6.27
N VAL A 82 -16.63 -0.31 -5.10
CA VAL A 82 -16.15 1.05 -4.92
C VAL A 82 -14.75 1.01 -4.32
N GLU A 83 -13.79 1.55 -5.05
CA GLU A 83 -12.40 1.64 -4.64
C GLU A 83 -12.19 2.92 -3.83
N LYS A 84 -12.06 2.80 -2.54
CA LYS A 84 -11.96 3.86 -1.51
C LYS A 84 -13.28 4.50 -1.12
N PRO A 85 -13.45 4.80 0.19
CA PRO A 85 -14.64 5.49 0.71
C PRO A 85 -14.93 6.81 0.01
N ALA A 86 -13.90 7.56 -0.41
CA ALA A 86 -14.04 8.83 -1.11
C ALA A 86 -14.84 8.76 -2.42
N MET A 87 -15.01 7.57 -2.97
CA MET A 87 -15.80 7.36 -4.20
C MET A 87 -17.28 7.06 -3.93
N LEU A 88 -17.65 6.74 -2.68
CA LEU A 88 -19.06 6.46 -2.32
C LEU A 88 -20.04 7.59 -2.69
N PRO A 89 -19.70 8.88 -2.50
CA PRO A 89 -20.60 9.97 -2.87
C PRO A 89 -20.95 10.04 -4.37
N TYR A 90 -20.15 9.43 -5.25
CA TYR A 90 -20.41 9.42 -6.69
C TYR A 90 -21.52 8.46 -7.09
N LEU A 91 -21.92 7.53 -6.22
CA LEU A 91 -23.02 6.62 -6.49
C LEU A 91 -24.38 7.36 -6.43
N PRO A 92 -25.39 6.93 -7.23
CA PRO A 92 -26.77 7.37 -7.07
C PRO A 92 -27.31 7.03 -5.67
N LYS A 93 -28.13 7.92 -5.10
CA LYS A 93 -28.70 7.71 -3.76
C LYS A 93 -29.71 6.55 -3.68
N ASP A 94 -30.31 6.22 -4.81
CA ASP A 94 -31.37 5.21 -4.97
C ASP A 94 -30.86 3.87 -5.51
N ILE A 95 -29.53 3.66 -5.48
CA ILE A 95 -28.91 2.42 -5.94
C ILE A 95 -29.40 1.23 -5.10
N ARG A 96 -29.86 0.18 -5.77
CA ARG A 96 -30.45 -1.03 -5.11
C ARG A 96 -29.62 -2.31 -5.28
N ILE A 97 -28.55 -2.23 -6.06
CA ILE A 97 -27.64 -3.38 -6.23
C ILE A 97 -26.63 -3.44 -5.09
N PRO A 98 -26.07 -4.61 -4.77
CA PRO A 98 -25.05 -4.77 -3.76
C PRO A 98 -23.86 -3.83 -3.97
N ILE A 99 -23.45 -3.10 -2.92
CA ILE A 99 -22.27 -2.25 -2.89
C ILE A 99 -21.17 -2.95 -2.10
N ILE A 100 -20.03 -3.19 -2.73
CA ILE A 100 -18.82 -3.69 -2.10
C ILE A 100 -17.84 -2.53 -2.00
N LEU A 101 -17.42 -2.19 -0.78
CA LEU A 101 -16.49 -1.09 -0.56
C LEU A 101 -15.10 -1.63 -0.25
N ASP A 102 -14.11 -1.30 -1.06
CA ASP A 102 -12.71 -1.59 -0.78
C ASP A 102 -12.04 -0.41 -0.04
N THR A 103 -11.39 -0.73 1.08
CA THR A 103 -10.68 0.25 1.91
C THR A 103 -9.20 -0.12 2.00
N TRP A 104 -8.31 0.68 1.42
CA TRP A 104 -6.86 0.41 1.42
C TRP A 104 -6.18 0.61 2.78
N ALA A 105 -6.81 1.33 3.67
CA ALA A 105 -6.49 1.50 5.08
C ALA A 105 -7.76 1.96 5.79
N TYR A 106 -8.14 1.29 6.85
CA TYR A 106 -9.38 1.61 7.56
C TYR A 106 -9.14 2.61 8.69
N GLY A 107 -10.02 3.62 8.78
CA GLY A 107 -10.10 4.54 9.91
C GLY A 107 -9.03 5.64 9.93
N LEU A 108 -8.89 6.25 11.11
CA LEU A 108 -8.09 7.45 11.37
C LEU A 108 -6.67 7.19 11.86
N ALA A 109 -6.22 5.93 11.94
CA ALA A 109 -4.92 5.59 12.54
C ALA A 109 -3.74 6.35 11.89
N GLY A 110 -3.70 6.43 10.57
CA GLY A 110 -2.67 7.16 9.83
C GLY A 110 -2.68 8.67 10.11
N PRO A 111 -3.80 9.37 9.89
CA PRO A 111 -3.93 10.79 10.20
C PRO A 111 -3.64 11.14 11.67
N LEU A 112 -4.07 10.33 12.63
CA LEU A 112 -3.81 10.55 14.06
C LEU A 112 -2.33 10.36 14.41
N ARG A 113 -1.65 9.38 13.81
CA ARG A 113 -0.20 9.21 13.98
C ARG A 113 0.57 10.38 13.37
N ALA A 114 0.19 10.83 12.18
CA ALA A 114 0.79 12.00 11.55
C ALA A 114 0.65 13.25 12.45
N LEU A 115 -0.52 13.44 13.07
CA LEU A 115 -0.75 14.55 13.99
C LEU A 115 0.19 14.52 15.22
N ARG A 116 0.49 13.33 15.76
CA ARG A 116 1.37 13.16 16.94
C ARG A 116 2.86 13.38 16.62
N HIS A 117 3.29 13.02 15.42
CA HIS A 117 4.71 13.06 15.03
C HIS A 117 5.12 14.35 14.30
N GLU A 118 4.16 15.20 13.92
CA GLU A 118 4.44 16.43 13.21
C GLU A 118 4.98 17.52 14.15
N ALA A 119 6.11 18.12 13.78
CA ALA A 119 6.76 19.16 14.59
C ALA A 119 6.25 20.59 14.30
N GLY A 120 5.64 20.82 13.14
CA GLY A 120 5.21 22.16 12.69
C GLY A 120 3.77 22.49 13.06
N ILE A 121 3.50 23.69 13.61
CA ILE A 121 2.14 24.14 13.99
C ILE A 121 1.19 24.13 12.79
N LEU A 122 1.62 24.66 11.63
CA LEU A 122 0.81 24.69 10.41
C LEU A 122 0.53 23.27 9.87
N ALA A 123 1.50 22.39 9.94
CA ALA A 123 1.34 21.00 9.50
C ALA A 123 0.43 20.23 10.48
N ARG A 124 0.51 20.48 11.80
CA ARG A 124 -0.43 19.94 12.78
C ARG A 124 -1.85 20.43 12.54
N ALA A 125 -2.04 21.73 12.28
CA ALA A 125 -3.35 22.29 11.96
C ALA A 125 -3.95 21.66 10.71
N ARG A 126 -3.14 21.48 9.66
CA ARG A 126 -3.56 20.79 8.43
C ARG A 126 -3.97 19.34 8.70
N ASN A 127 -3.17 18.59 9.47
CA ASN A 127 -3.47 17.20 9.81
C ASN A 127 -4.71 17.08 10.69
N LEU A 128 -4.91 18.01 11.64
CA LEU A 128 -6.14 18.08 12.44
C LEU A 128 -7.36 18.33 11.57
N LEU A 129 -7.26 19.26 10.61
CA LEU A 129 -8.34 19.51 9.66
C LEU A 129 -8.66 18.27 8.82
N GLN A 130 -7.65 17.51 8.40
CA GLN A 130 -7.87 16.25 7.71
C GLN A 130 -8.59 15.22 8.59
N VAL A 131 -8.22 15.09 9.85
CA VAL A 131 -8.92 14.21 10.81
C VAL A 131 -10.38 14.60 10.94
N ILE A 132 -10.66 15.89 11.15
CA ILE A 132 -12.04 16.40 11.28
C ILE A 132 -12.84 16.13 9.99
N ARG A 133 -12.28 16.45 8.82
CA ARG A 133 -12.94 16.21 7.52
C ARG A 133 -13.22 14.73 7.29
N PHE A 134 -12.27 13.87 7.63
CA PHE A 134 -12.47 12.43 7.50
C PHE A 134 -13.54 11.92 8.45
N SER A 135 -13.57 12.38 9.72
CA SER A 135 -14.59 12.01 10.70
C SER A 135 -15.99 12.43 10.27
N ILE A 136 -16.14 13.65 9.72
CA ILE A 136 -17.44 14.13 9.19
C ILE A 136 -17.85 13.28 7.99
N PHE A 137 -16.92 12.99 7.08
CA PHE A 137 -17.18 12.14 5.91
C PHE A 137 -17.60 10.73 6.34
N ASP A 138 -16.88 10.15 7.29
CA ASP A 138 -17.14 8.82 7.84
C ASP A 138 -18.53 8.72 8.50
N ALA A 139 -18.95 9.78 9.21
CA ALA A 139 -20.26 9.83 9.84
C ALA A 139 -21.44 10.03 8.85
N CYS A 140 -21.20 10.76 7.75
CA CYS A 140 -22.28 11.25 6.89
C CYS A 140 -22.41 10.56 5.53
N CYS A 141 -21.36 9.89 5.05
CA CYS A 141 -21.27 9.49 3.64
C CYS A 141 -21.22 7.98 3.40
N TRP A 142 -21.43 7.16 4.40
CA TRP A 142 -21.43 5.70 4.22
C TRP A 142 -22.85 5.19 3.91
N PRO A 143 -23.13 4.76 2.68
CA PRO A 143 -24.37 4.08 2.36
C PRO A 143 -24.40 2.68 3.00
N ASP A 144 -25.53 2.02 2.87
CA ASP A 144 -25.65 0.61 3.24
C ASP A 144 -24.82 -0.25 2.28
N THR A 145 -23.67 -0.74 2.77
CA THR A 145 -22.76 -1.58 1.99
C THR A 145 -23.00 -3.05 2.28
N SER A 146 -23.03 -3.87 1.24
CA SER A 146 -23.20 -5.33 1.37
C SER A 146 -21.97 -6.03 1.93
N CYS A 147 -20.80 -5.48 1.67
CA CYS A 147 -19.53 -5.93 2.22
C CYS A 147 -18.50 -4.81 2.23
N ILE A 148 -17.66 -4.77 3.27
CA ILE A 148 -16.49 -3.91 3.36
C ILE A 148 -15.25 -4.79 3.24
N LEU A 149 -14.37 -4.47 2.27
CA LEU A 149 -13.07 -5.11 2.11
C LEU A 149 -12.03 -4.28 2.88
N VAL A 150 -11.24 -4.98 3.68
CA VAL A 150 -10.13 -4.39 4.44
C VAL A 150 -8.85 -5.16 4.16
N VAL A 151 -7.70 -4.54 4.39
CA VAL A 151 -6.41 -5.13 4.00
C VAL A 151 -5.72 -5.93 5.11
N SER A 152 -6.26 -5.90 6.34
CA SER A 152 -5.66 -6.60 7.48
C SER A 152 -6.70 -7.05 8.50
N GLU A 153 -6.31 -7.99 9.34
CA GLU A 153 -7.16 -8.46 10.44
C GLU A 153 -7.37 -7.37 11.50
N GLU A 154 -6.38 -6.52 11.74
CA GLU A 154 -6.49 -5.37 12.63
C GLU A 154 -7.54 -4.37 12.12
N ASP A 155 -7.55 -4.11 10.81
CA ASP A 155 -8.56 -3.25 10.19
C ASP A 155 -9.96 -3.90 10.24
N ARG A 156 -10.06 -5.23 10.12
CA ARG A 156 -11.32 -5.95 10.27
C ARG A 156 -11.90 -5.79 11.67
N ILE A 157 -11.09 -6.02 12.69
CA ILE A 157 -11.50 -5.87 14.09
C ILE A 157 -11.96 -4.45 14.36
N ARG A 158 -11.19 -3.44 13.92
CA ARG A 158 -11.54 -2.04 14.08
C ARG A 158 -12.83 -1.69 13.36
N CYS A 159 -12.97 -2.11 12.10
CA CYS A 159 -14.17 -1.88 11.32
C CYS A 159 -15.41 -2.49 11.98
N GLN A 160 -15.32 -3.70 12.52
CA GLN A 160 -16.44 -4.36 13.22
C GLN A 160 -16.80 -3.67 14.54
N GLN A 161 -15.82 -3.12 15.25
CA GLN A 161 -16.07 -2.34 16.47
C GLN A 161 -16.80 -1.02 16.18
N GLU A 162 -16.38 -0.32 15.12
CA GLU A 162 -16.97 0.97 14.73
C GLU A 162 -18.30 0.80 13.97
N ARG A 163 -18.48 -0.34 13.30
CA ARG A 163 -19.65 -0.62 12.45
C ARG A 163 -20.19 -2.04 12.73
N PRO A 164 -20.79 -2.26 13.91
CA PRO A 164 -21.31 -3.56 14.30
C PRO A 164 -22.38 -4.03 13.32
N GLY A 165 -22.38 -5.33 13.01
CA GLY A 165 -23.34 -5.95 12.10
C GLY A 165 -23.00 -5.83 10.60
N ARG A 166 -21.96 -5.08 10.21
CA ARG A 166 -21.50 -5.05 8.82
C ARG A 166 -20.69 -6.30 8.47
N ARG A 167 -20.88 -6.80 7.26
CA ARG A 167 -20.01 -7.84 6.72
C ARG A 167 -18.66 -7.22 6.36
N VAL A 168 -17.59 -7.75 6.93
CA VAL A 168 -16.21 -7.30 6.67
C VAL A 168 -15.40 -8.51 6.22
N LEU A 169 -14.73 -8.39 5.08
CA LEU A 169 -13.85 -9.41 4.51
C LEU A 169 -12.42 -8.88 4.42
N VAL A 170 -11.47 -9.67 4.91
CA VAL A 170 -10.04 -9.35 4.75
C VAL A 170 -9.57 -9.78 3.38
N VAL A 171 -9.07 -8.84 2.60
CA VAL A 171 -8.42 -9.04 1.30
C VAL A 171 -7.07 -8.35 1.37
N PRO A 172 -6.01 -9.05 1.80
CA PRO A 172 -4.69 -8.45 2.00
C PRO A 172 -4.12 -7.90 0.69
N ASN A 173 -3.28 -6.87 0.80
CA ASN A 173 -2.41 -6.53 -0.30
C ASN A 173 -1.47 -7.70 -0.58
N GLY A 174 -1.36 -8.10 -1.83
CA GLY A 174 -0.51 -9.20 -2.26
C GLY A 174 0.71 -8.72 -3.05
N PHE A 175 1.52 -9.68 -3.41
CA PHE A 175 2.64 -9.53 -4.33
C PHE A 175 2.68 -10.74 -5.28
N ASP A 176 3.12 -10.52 -6.51
CA ASP A 176 3.35 -11.62 -7.46
C ASP A 176 4.68 -12.31 -7.12
N CYS A 177 4.60 -13.40 -6.37
CA CYS A 177 5.78 -14.13 -5.94
C CYS A 177 6.59 -14.72 -7.11
N SER A 178 5.99 -14.84 -8.29
CA SER A 178 6.70 -15.28 -9.49
C SER A 178 7.56 -14.19 -10.14
N ALA A 179 7.24 -12.91 -9.88
CA ALA A 179 7.96 -11.76 -10.43
C ALA A 179 9.36 -11.59 -9.84
N VAL A 180 9.59 -12.08 -8.61
CA VAL A 180 10.90 -12.00 -7.95
C VAL A 180 11.28 -13.38 -7.40
N ARG A 181 12.40 -13.90 -7.86
CA ARG A 181 13.00 -15.09 -7.26
C ARG A 181 13.90 -14.68 -6.09
N PRO A 182 14.00 -15.49 -5.02
CA PRO A 182 14.97 -15.22 -3.97
C PRO A 182 16.37 -15.10 -4.56
N GLY A 183 17.08 -14.04 -4.20
CA GLY A 183 18.48 -13.87 -4.58
C GLY A 183 19.36 -14.92 -3.91
N THR A 184 20.42 -15.34 -4.58
CA THR A 184 21.49 -16.07 -3.91
C THR A 184 22.18 -15.11 -2.97
N SER A 185 22.34 -15.50 -1.69
CA SER A 185 23.04 -14.69 -0.69
C SER A 185 24.39 -14.23 -1.24
N ARG A 186 24.52 -12.92 -1.46
CA ARG A 186 25.76 -12.35 -1.99
C ARG A 186 26.88 -12.59 -1.00
N THR A 187 27.92 -13.30 -1.40
CA THR A 187 29.10 -13.61 -0.58
C THR A 187 30.28 -12.69 -0.88
N GLU A 188 30.22 -11.91 -1.98
CA GLU A 188 31.28 -11.05 -2.43
C GLU A 188 30.83 -9.58 -2.54
N GLY A 189 31.74 -8.65 -2.24
CA GLY A 189 31.51 -7.22 -2.30
C GLY A 189 31.03 -6.60 -0.97
N PRO A 190 30.83 -5.25 -0.95
CA PRO A 190 30.36 -4.56 0.24
C PRO A 190 28.93 -4.98 0.61
N SER A 191 28.66 -5.02 1.92
CA SER A 191 27.30 -5.22 2.41
C SER A 191 26.42 -4.04 2.06
N VAL A 192 25.21 -4.31 1.57
CA VAL A 192 24.23 -3.30 1.15
C VAL A 192 23.02 -3.32 2.08
N ILE A 193 22.72 -2.17 2.65
CA ILE A 193 21.46 -1.87 3.31
C ILE A 193 20.53 -1.26 2.28
N LEU A 194 19.34 -1.83 2.12
CA LEU A 194 18.36 -1.36 1.13
C LEU A 194 17.12 -0.80 1.83
N PHE A 195 16.64 0.33 1.33
CA PHE A 195 15.30 0.86 1.58
C PHE A 195 14.66 1.28 0.26
N THR A 196 13.41 0.89 0.02
CA THR A 196 12.69 1.21 -1.22
C THR A 196 11.42 2.00 -0.96
N GLY A 197 10.92 2.73 -1.96
CA GLY A 197 9.61 3.38 -1.93
C GLY A 197 9.51 4.66 -2.76
N ASP A 198 8.31 5.25 -2.77
CA ASP A 198 8.13 6.61 -3.29
C ASP A 198 8.77 7.60 -2.31
N MET A 199 9.90 8.19 -2.71
CA MET A 199 10.70 9.08 -1.88
C MET A 199 10.17 10.52 -1.83
N GLY A 200 8.98 10.77 -2.41
CA GLY A 200 8.17 11.98 -2.22
C GLY A 200 7.05 11.82 -1.21
N PHE A 201 6.75 10.58 -0.79
CA PHE A 201 5.73 10.30 0.21
C PHE A 201 6.28 10.47 1.63
N ALA A 202 5.72 11.39 2.41
CA ALA A 202 6.27 11.83 3.69
C ALA A 202 6.69 10.69 4.66
N PRO A 203 5.89 9.65 4.92
CA PRO A 203 6.33 8.55 5.79
C PRO A 203 7.57 7.80 5.29
N ASN A 204 7.76 7.71 3.97
CA ASN A 204 8.96 7.09 3.40
C ASN A 204 10.18 8.01 3.52
N VAL A 205 9.97 9.31 3.29
CA VAL A 205 11.02 10.32 3.45
C VAL A 205 11.54 10.33 4.88
N ASP A 206 10.63 10.34 5.85
CA ASP A 206 10.99 10.36 7.28
C ASP A 206 11.75 9.09 7.68
N ALA A 207 11.30 7.91 7.22
CA ALA A 207 11.98 6.65 7.46
C ALA A 207 13.38 6.61 6.82
N ALA A 208 13.49 7.06 5.56
CA ALA A 208 14.76 7.12 4.83
C ALA A 208 15.75 8.12 5.47
N LEU A 209 15.26 9.29 5.90
CA LEU A 209 16.08 10.26 6.62
C LEU A 209 16.54 9.73 7.98
N PHE A 210 15.66 9.06 8.71
CA PHE A 210 16.02 8.44 9.99
C PHE A 210 17.06 7.34 9.78
N LEU A 211 16.88 6.49 8.79
CA LEU A 211 17.85 5.46 8.42
C LEU A 211 19.21 6.09 8.06
N ALA A 212 19.21 7.05 7.14
CA ALA A 212 20.45 7.64 6.62
C ALA A 212 21.21 8.52 7.63
N ARG A 213 20.49 9.25 8.51
CA ARG A 213 21.12 10.22 9.44
C ARG A 213 21.37 9.67 10.83
N ARG A 214 20.63 8.64 11.25
CA ARG A 214 20.72 8.16 12.63
C ARG A 214 21.23 6.72 12.72
N ILE A 215 20.74 5.81 11.87
CA ILE A 215 21.11 4.39 11.93
C ILE A 215 22.41 4.14 11.13
N PHE A 216 22.45 4.56 9.87
CA PHE A 216 23.56 4.26 8.95
C PHE A 216 24.93 4.75 9.42
N PRO A 217 25.09 5.95 10.00
CA PRO A 217 26.40 6.40 10.52
C PRO A 217 26.95 5.49 11.62
N GLU A 218 26.08 4.98 12.50
CA GLU A 218 26.49 4.07 13.57
C GLU A 218 26.95 2.71 13.02
N ILE A 219 26.23 2.22 11.99
CA ILE A 219 26.60 0.97 11.30
C ILE A 219 27.94 1.15 10.58
N ARG A 220 28.11 2.25 9.87
CA ARG A 220 29.32 2.51 9.09
C ARG A 220 30.57 2.67 9.94
N ARG A 221 30.42 3.06 11.21
CA ARG A 221 31.51 3.11 12.17
C ARG A 221 32.09 1.72 12.45
N VAL A 222 31.25 0.70 12.44
CA VAL A 222 31.63 -0.72 12.68
C VAL A 222 31.98 -1.44 11.38
N HIS A 223 31.26 -1.12 10.30
CA HIS A 223 31.43 -1.69 8.96
C HIS A 223 31.70 -0.56 7.93
N PRO A 224 32.94 -0.05 7.81
CA PRO A 224 33.23 1.12 6.95
C PRO A 224 32.90 0.96 5.47
N ALA A 225 32.91 -0.28 4.97
CA ALA A 225 32.60 -0.58 3.57
C ALA A 225 31.10 -0.77 3.29
N VAL A 226 30.20 -0.68 4.31
CA VAL A 226 28.76 -0.82 4.10
C VAL A 226 28.21 0.32 3.25
N GLU A 227 27.29 -0.01 2.37
CA GLU A 227 26.58 0.93 1.51
C GLU A 227 25.09 1.00 1.88
N LEU A 228 24.47 2.17 1.68
CA LEU A 228 23.04 2.39 1.84
C LEU A 228 22.43 2.77 0.50
N PHE A 229 21.49 1.98 0.04
CA PHE A 229 20.70 2.25 -1.16
C PHE A 229 19.29 2.70 -0.79
N LEU A 230 18.94 3.93 -1.20
CA LEU A 230 17.61 4.52 -1.11
C LEU A 230 17.03 4.54 -2.53
N VAL A 231 16.19 3.55 -2.84
CA VAL A 231 15.74 3.28 -4.21
C VAL A 231 14.27 3.64 -4.37
N GLY A 232 13.98 4.50 -5.35
CA GLY A 232 12.60 4.83 -5.70
C GLY A 232 12.41 6.24 -6.24
N ARG A 233 11.24 6.45 -6.84
CA ARG A 233 10.89 7.69 -7.54
C ARG A 233 10.73 8.88 -6.60
N ASN A 234 10.71 10.09 -7.20
CA ASN A 234 10.42 11.37 -6.53
C ASN A 234 11.31 11.64 -5.31
N PRO A 235 12.65 11.54 -5.41
CA PRO A 235 13.52 11.71 -4.25
C PRO A 235 13.41 13.13 -3.68
N ASP A 236 13.07 13.21 -2.39
CA ASP A 236 13.07 14.48 -1.64
C ASP A 236 14.49 15.10 -1.67
N PRO A 237 14.62 16.42 -1.89
CA PRO A 237 15.91 17.10 -1.91
C PRO A 237 16.76 16.90 -0.64
N ARG A 238 16.12 16.61 0.50
CA ARG A 238 16.83 16.28 1.76
C ARG A 238 17.56 14.95 1.70
N LEU A 239 17.06 13.99 0.90
CA LEU A 239 17.70 12.69 0.68
C LEU A 239 18.83 12.80 -0.35
N THR A 240 18.59 13.48 -1.48
CA THR A 240 19.62 13.64 -2.52
C THR A 240 20.88 14.37 -2.02
N ARG A 241 20.73 15.29 -1.07
CA ARG A 241 21.87 15.97 -0.42
C ARG A 241 22.74 15.06 0.46
N LEU A 242 22.23 13.88 0.83
CA LEU A 242 23.01 12.90 1.62
C LEU A 242 23.87 12.00 0.73
N ALA A 243 23.52 11.89 -0.55
CA ALA A 243 24.32 11.18 -1.53
C ALA A 243 25.53 12.04 -1.95
N GLY A 244 26.68 11.42 -2.08
CA GLY A 244 27.90 12.10 -2.50
C GLY A 244 29.12 11.20 -2.42
N ALA A 245 30.23 11.65 -3.02
CA ALA A 245 31.47 10.91 -3.00
C ALA A 245 31.91 10.62 -1.55
N GLY A 246 32.15 9.35 -1.25
CA GLY A 246 32.55 8.91 0.08
C GLY A 246 31.45 8.84 1.14
N SER A 247 30.18 9.23 0.84
CA SER A 247 29.08 9.12 1.80
C SER A 247 28.66 7.66 2.05
N GLY A 248 28.85 6.76 1.07
CA GLY A 248 28.33 5.39 1.09
C GLY A 248 26.81 5.34 0.91
N ILE A 249 26.16 6.44 0.52
CA ILE A 249 24.72 6.54 0.31
C ILE A 249 24.44 6.78 -1.18
N THR A 250 23.62 5.93 -1.76
CA THR A 250 23.11 6.05 -3.12
C THR A 250 21.62 6.33 -3.10
N VAL A 251 21.19 7.39 -3.81
CA VAL A 251 19.78 7.74 -4.02
C VAL A 251 19.51 7.65 -5.53
N THR A 252 18.70 6.69 -5.95
CA THR A 252 18.60 6.36 -7.39
C THR A 252 17.62 7.22 -8.16
N GLY A 253 16.54 7.69 -7.52
CA GLY A 253 15.35 8.11 -8.26
C GLY A 253 14.55 6.89 -8.77
N ALA A 254 13.69 7.11 -9.78
CA ALA A 254 12.94 6.04 -10.42
C ALA A 254 13.88 5.05 -11.12
N VAL A 255 13.60 3.77 -10.96
CA VAL A 255 14.32 2.68 -11.63
C VAL A 255 13.36 1.86 -12.48
N GLU A 256 13.82 1.31 -13.58
CA GLU A 256 13.00 0.48 -14.47
C GLU A 256 12.73 -0.90 -13.86
N ASP A 257 13.72 -1.45 -13.15
CA ASP A 257 13.64 -2.77 -12.51
C ASP A 257 14.19 -2.68 -11.08
N MET A 258 13.39 -3.16 -10.12
CA MET A 258 13.74 -3.23 -8.70
C MET A 258 14.55 -4.49 -8.35
N VAL A 259 14.41 -5.56 -9.13
CA VAL A 259 15.00 -6.86 -8.84
C VAL A 259 16.52 -6.82 -8.63
N PRO A 260 17.32 -6.10 -9.44
CA PRO A 260 18.77 -5.99 -9.22
C PRO A 260 19.14 -5.42 -7.84
N TYR A 261 18.37 -4.45 -7.34
CA TYR A 261 18.59 -3.84 -6.02
C TYR A 261 18.19 -4.77 -4.87
N LEU A 262 17.08 -5.51 -5.03
CA LEU A 262 16.68 -6.54 -4.06
C LEU A 262 17.74 -7.64 -3.98
N HIS A 263 18.27 -8.10 -5.12
CA HIS A 263 19.31 -9.13 -5.14
C HIS A 263 20.68 -8.63 -4.62
N ALA A 264 20.97 -7.35 -4.75
CA ALA A 264 22.18 -6.74 -4.21
C ALA A 264 22.12 -6.54 -2.70
N ALA A 265 20.93 -6.50 -2.10
CA ALA A 265 20.74 -6.18 -0.70
C ALA A 265 21.23 -7.30 0.24
N THR A 266 21.97 -6.91 1.28
CA THR A 266 22.34 -7.80 2.38
C THR A 266 21.27 -7.82 3.45
N VAL A 267 20.69 -6.65 3.78
CA VAL A 267 19.60 -6.48 4.74
C VAL A 267 18.68 -5.38 4.24
N TYR A 268 17.37 -5.62 4.32
CA TYR A 268 16.36 -4.61 4.07
C TYR A 268 15.97 -3.92 5.38
N VAL A 269 15.99 -2.57 5.41
CA VAL A 269 15.72 -1.81 6.65
C VAL A 269 14.63 -0.77 6.39
N ALA A 270 13.50 -0.90 7.09
CA ALA A 270 12.34 -0.01 6.91
C ALA A 270 11.84 0.55 8.25
N PRO A 271 12.51 1.58 8.83
CA PRO A 271 12.21 2.08 10.15
C PRO A 271 11.08 3.12 10.12
N HIS A 272 9.85 2.67 9.82
CA HIS A 272 8.68 3.54 9.78
C HIS A 272 8.12 3.79 11.19
N PHE A 273 7.96 5.06 11.55
CA PHE A 273 7.30 5.47 12.79
C PHE A 273 5.95 6.17 12.52
N THR A 274 5.61 6.38 11.26
CA THR A 274 4.37 7.04 10.82
C THR A 274 3.73 6.27 9.66
N GLY A 275 2.49 6.66 9.32
CA GLY A 275 1.69 6.03 8.28
C GLY A 275 0.77 4.95 8.84
N ALA A 276 -0.03 4.35 7.97
CA ALA A 276 -0.96 3.26 8.24
C ALA A 276 -1.12 2.36 7.01
N GLY A 277 -1.71 1.19 7.19
CA GLY A 277 -1.95 0.22 6.14
C GLY A 277 -0.72 -0.64 5.82
N THR A 278 -0.93 -1.69 5.03
CA THR A 278 0.11 -2.65 4.64
C THR A 278 1.19 -2.00 3.77
N ARG A 279 2.44 -2.19 4.16
CA ARG A 279 3.59 -1.69 3.37
C ARG A 279 3.97 -2.68 2.30
N THR A 280 3.45 -2.47 1.08
CA THR A 280 3.73 -3.33 -0.08
C THR A 280 5.22 -3.52 -0.37
N LYS A 281 6.07 -2.55 -0.04
CA LYS A 281 7.53 -2.67 -0.15
C LYS A 281 8.12 -3.77 0.75
N LEU A 282 7.51 -4.03 1.92
CA LEU A 282 7.93 -5.14 2.77
C LEU A 282 7.53 -6.48 2.14
N LEU A 283 6.34 -6.56 1.54
CA LEU A 283 5.91 -7.75 0.79
C LEU A 283 6.88 -8.06 -0.35
N GLU A 284 7.33 -7.03 -1.08
CA GLU A 284 8.33 -7.18 -2.15
C GLU A 284 9.67 -7.68 -1.61
N ALA A 285 10.17 -7.09 -0.51
CA ALA A 285 11.41 -7.53 0.13
C ALA A 285 11.32 -8.95 0.72
N MET A 286 10.17 -9.31 1.31
CA MET A 286 9.87 -10.67 1.79
C MET A 286 9.81 -11.66 0.62
N ALA A 287 9.17 -11.30 -0.48
CA ALA A 287 9.12 -12.12 -1.69
C ALA A 287 10.51 -12.36 -2.29
N ALA A 288 11.41 -11.38 -2.19
CA ALA A 288 12.81 -11.53 -2.59
C ALA A 288 13.64 -12.38 -1.62
N GLY A 289 13.07 -12.83 -0.49
CA GLY A 289 13.76 -13.65 0.51
C GLY A 289 14.79 -12.86 1.33
N LEU A 290 14.60 -11.55 1.49
CA LEU A 290 15.52 -10.70 2.25
C LEU A 290 15.27 -10.80 3.75
N ALA A 291 16.35 -10.72 4.54
CA ALA A 291 16.24 -10.46 5.96
C ALA A 291 15.83 -9.00 6.18
N ILE A 292 14.75 -8.81 6.92
CA ILE A 292 14.11 -7.49 7.10
C ILE A 292 14.25 -7.05 8.55
N VAL A 293 14.62 -5.77 8.73
CA VAL A 293 14.53 -5.05 10.00
C VAL A 293 13.53 -3.91 9.85
N THR A 294 12.52 -3.91 10.70
CA THR A 294 11.45 -2.91 10.65
C THR A 294 10.95 -2.58 12.04
N THR A 295 10.01 -1.63 12.15
CA THR A 295 9.33 -1.29 13.41
C THR A 295 7.98 -2.01 13.51
N SER A 296 7.38 -2.01 14.69
CA SER A 296 6.00 -2.48 14.89
C SER A 296 5.00 -1.76 13.98
N ILE A 297 5.19 -0.44 13.76
CA ILE A 297 4.40 0.34 12.81
C ILE A 297 4.75 -0.05 11.36
N GLY A 298 6.02 -0.37 11.09
CA GLY A 298 6.47 -0.79 9.76
C GLY A 298 5.84 -2.08 9.28
N ILE A 299 5.64 -3.07 10.16
CA ILE A 299 5.08 -4.38 9.82
C ILE A 299 3.55 -4.45 9.92
N GLU A 300 2.89 -3.37 10.36
CA GLU A 300 1.43 -3.33 10.53
C GLU A 300 0.70 -3.81 9.27
N GLY A 301 -0.29 -4.69 9.46
CA GLY A 301 -1.08 -5.29 8.38
C GLY A 301 -0.40 -6.46 7.67
N ILE A 302 0.74 -6.95 8.18
CA ILE A 302 1.42 -8.17 7.69
C ILE A 302 1.55 -9.13 8.87
N GLU A 303 1.03 -10.34 8.75
CA GLU A 303 1.05 -11.37 9.79
C GLU A 303 2.43 -12.03 9.91
N ALA A 304 3.47 -11.22 10.10
CA ALA A 304 4.84 -11.68 10.29
C ALA A 304 5.30 -11.46 11.74
N SER A 305 6.01 -12.44 12.28
CA SER A 305 6.42 -12.49 13.68
C SER A 305 7.88 -12.10 13.87
N HIS A 306 8.15 -11.41 14.97
CA HIS A 306 9.52 -11.07 15.36
C HIS A 306 10.40 -12.33 15.48
N ASN A 307 11.62 -12.25 14.92
CA ASN A 307 12.63 -13.32 14.89
C ASN A 307 12.20 -14.61 14.18
N GLN A 308 11.07 -14.60 13.46
CA GLN A 308 10.63 -15.68 12.56
C GLN A 308 10.78 -15.25 11.10
N GLU A 309 9.97 -14.34 10.63
CA GLU A 309 9.99 -13.80 9.25
C GLU A 309 10.70 -12.44 9.17
N VAL A 310 10.65 -11.64 10.25
CA VAL A 310 11.22 -10.30 10.31
C VAL A 310 11.88 -10.04 11.66
N MET A 311 12.75 -9.03 11.73
CA MET A 311 13.23 -8.46 12.98
C MET A 311 12.48 -7.16 13.25
N ILE A 312 11.80 -7.06 14.39
CA ILE A 312 11.06 -5.87 14.82
C ILE A 312 11.87 -5.17 15.92
N ALA A 313 12.09 -3.86 15.73
CA ALA A 313 12.78 -3.02 16.70
C ALA A 313 12.23 -1.59 16.60
N ASP A 314 11.89 -0.97 17.73
CA ASP A 314 11.11 0.28 17.76
C ASP A 314 11.91 1.51 18.23
N ASP A 315 13.20 1.35 18.50
CA ASP A 315 14.09 2.45 18.89
C ASP A 315 15.43 2.41 18.15
N LEU A 316 16.16 3.51 18.18
CA LEU A 316 17.44 3.65 17.48
C LEU A 316 18.49 2.64 17.92
N PRO A 317 18.73 2.38 19.22
CA PRO A 317 19.72 1.40 19.65
C PRO A 317 19.37 -0.02 19.19
N SER A 318 18.12 -0.45 19.35
CA SER A 318 17.69 -1.80 18.97
C SER A 318 17.69 -2.01 17.46
N LEU A 319 17.28 -1.01 16.66
CA LEU A 319 17.39 -1.03 15.21
C LEU A 319 18.84 -1.20 14.76
N THR A 320 19.73 -0.35 15.28
CA THR A 320 21.17 -0.38 14.94
C THR A 320 21.81 -1.71 15.30
N THR A 321 21.62 -2.18 16.53
CA THR A 321 22.17 -3.46 17.00
C THR A 321 21.66 -4.63 16.18
N THR A 322 20.37 -4.62 15.82
CA THR A 322 19.76 -5.68 15.00
C THR A 322 20.34 -5.72 13.61
N VAL A 323 20.51 -4.55 12.95
CA VAL A 323 21.14 -4.48 11.63
C VAL A 323 22.59 -4.97 11.70
N LEU A 324 23.39 -4.51 12.67
CA LEU A 324 24.76 -4.96 12.85
C LEU A 324 24.86 -6.49 13.03
N ARG A 325 23.97 -7.06 13.85
CA ARG A 325 23.90 -8.52 14.06
C ARG A 325 23.60 -9.26 12.77
N LEU A 326 22.67 -8.76 11.94
CA LEU A 326 22.33 -9.39 10.67
C LEU A 326 23.44 -9.25 9.63
N LEU A 327 24.15 -8.12 9.59
CA LEU A 327 25.31 -7.95 8.70
C LEU A 327 26.38 -9.00 8.99
N GLY A 328 26.63 -9.30 10.26
CA GLY A 328 27.62 -10.30 10.70
C GLY A 328 27.13 -11.75 10.72
N ASN A 329 25.86 -12.04 10.43
CA ASN A 329 25.29 -13.40 10.58
C ASN A 329 24.51 -13.86 9.33
N PRO A 330 25.20 -14.44 8.31
CA PRO A 330 24.57 -14.95 7.10
C PRO A 330 23.48 -16.00 7.36
N GLN A 331 23.69 -16.91 8.32
CA GLN A 331 22.73 -17.95 8.65
C GLN A 331 21.40 -17.37 9.15
N ALA A 332 21.47 -16.33 10.00
CA ALA A 332 20.27 -15.64 10.48
C ALA A 332 19.53 -14.96 9.31
N ARG A 333 20.27 -14.35 8.37
CA ARG A 333 19.66 -13.75 7.17
C ARG A 333 18.95 -14.78 6.31
N ILE A 334 19.60 -15.92 6.05
CA ILE A 334 19.01 -17.01 5.25
C ILE A 334 17.76 -17.56 5.94
N ARG A 335 17.82 -17.82 7.24
CA ARG A 335 16.68 -18.33 8.02
C ARG A 335 15.48 -17.37 7.93
N LEU A 336 15.69 -16.10 8.24
CA LEU A 336 14.64 -15.08 8.19
C LEU A 336 14.07 -14.89 6.79
N GLY A 337 14.95 -14.76 5.78
CA GLY A 337 14.54 -14.58 4.40
C GLY A 337 13.76 -15.76 3.84
N THR A 338 14.16 -17.00 4.16
CA THR A 338 13.44 -18.21 3.77
C THR A 338 12.04 -18.25 4.41
N ALA A 339 11.94 -17.93 5.70
CA ALA A 339 10.66 -17.89 6.40
C ALA A 339 9.75 -16.77 5.84
N ALA A 340 10.31 -15.58 5.59
CA ALA A 340 9.60 -14.47 4.98
C ALA A 340 9.05 -14.83 3.59
N ARG A 341 9.88 -15.45 2.73
CA ARG A 341 9.46 -15.91 1.40
C ARG A 341 8.34 -16.94 1.48
N ARG A 342 8.45 -17.91 2.38
CA ARG A 342 7.43 -18.94 2.59
C ARG A 342 6.09 -18.31 3.00
N LEU A 343 6.10 -17.34 3.92
CA LEU A 343 4.90 -16.61 4.32
C LEU A 343 4.25 -15.89 3.13
N MET A 344 5.08 -15.30 2.25
CA MET A 344 4.59 -14.64 1.03
C MET A 344 3.87 -15.62 0.10
N GLU A 345 4.45 -16.78 -0.17
CA GLU A 345 3.87 -17.80 -1.05
C GLU A 345 2.59 -18.43 -0.48
N GLU A 346 2.53 -18.60 0.84
CA GLU A 346 1.40 -19.21 1.52
C GLU A 346 0.21 -18.26 1.71
N ARG A 347 0.46 -16.95 1.91
CA ARG A 347 -0.59 -16.01 2.33
C ARG A 347 -0.70 -14.74 1.51
N TYR A 348 0.39 -14.24 0.93
CA TYR A 348 0.45 -12.92 0.28
C TYR A 348 0.68 -12.96 -1.22
N ASP A 349 0.70 -14.15 -1.85
CA ASP A 349 0.58 -14.24 -3.30
C ASP A 349 -0.79 -13.75 -3.74
N TRP A 350 -0.88 -12.97 -4.84
CA TRP A 350 -2.14 -12.41 -5.30
C TRP A 350 -3.23 -13.46 -5.53
N SER A 351 -2.87 -14.66 -5.96
CA SER A 351 -3.82 -15.75 -6.16
C SER A 351 -4.50 -16.17 -4.84
N ARG A 352 -3.77 -16.09 -3.74
CA ARG A 352 -4.27 -16.41 -2.39
C ARG A 352 -5.09 -15.25 -1.82
N CYS A 353 -4.55 -14.02 -1.91
CA CYS A 353 -5.21 -12.82 -1.39
C CYS A 353 -6.59 -12.60 -2.01
N LEU A 354 -6.75 -12.87 -3.30
CA LEU A 354 -7.97 -12.59 -4.04
C LEU A 354 -8.98 -13.75 -4.04
N ALA A 355 -8.59 -14.95 -3.64
CA ALA A 355 -9.49 -16.11 -3.60
C ALA A 355 -10.80 -15.87 -2.80
N PRO A 356 -10.79 -15.19 -1.64
CA PRO A 356 -12.03 -14.90 -0.89
C PRO A 356 -13.04 -14.04 -1.65
N LEU A 357 -12.59 -13.23 -2.62
CA LEU A 357 -13.50 -12.43 -3.46
C LEU A 357 -14.38 -13.30 -4.36
N GLU A 358 -13.88 -14.41 -4.85
CA GLU A 358 -14.64 -15.32 -5.69
C GLU A 358 -15.89 -15.85 -4.95
N THR A 359 -15.70 -16.25 -3.70
CA THR A 359 -16.82 -16.69 -2.84
C THR A 359 -17.78 -15.54 -2.55
N LEU A 360 -17.25 -14.36 -2.20
CA LEU A 360 -18.08 -13.18 -1.94
C LEU A 360 -18.96 -12.83 -3.14
N TYR A 361 -18.40 -12.78 -4.33
CA TYR A 361 -19.16 -12.45 -5.53
C TYR A 361 -20.14 -13.56 -5.91
N ALA A 362 -19.77 -14.82 -5.76
CA ALA A 362 -20.68 -15.95 -6.01
C ALA A 362 -21.90 -15.93 -5.09
N GLU A 363 -21.77 -15.42 -3.87
CA GLU A 363 -22.88 -15.27 -2.92
C GLU A 363 -23.76 -14.05 -3.21
N LEU A 364 -23.17 -12.93 -3.63
CA LEU A 364 -23.87 -11.67 -3.86
C LEU A 364 -24.53 -11.58 -5.23
N LEU A 365 -23.99 -12.30 -6.22
CA LEU A 365 -24.57 -12.31 -7.56
C LEU A 365 -25.76 -13.26 -7.63
N PRO A 366 -26.86 -12.88 -8.31
CA PRO A 366 -27.98 -13.78 -8.51
C PRO A 366 -27.50 -15.04 -9.24
N LYS A 367 -27.82 -16.21 -8.69
CA LYS A 367 -27.56 -17.49 -9.37
C LYS A 367 -28.22 -17.40 -10.75
N ARG A 368 -27.42 -17.53 -11.83
CA ARG A 368 -27.97 -17.69 -13.16
C ARG A 368 -28.97 -18.86 -13.07
N VAL A 369 -30.26 -18.56 -13.17
CA VAL A 369 -31.28 -19.59 -13.41
C VAL A 369 -31.01 -20.03 -14.85
N VAL A 370 -30.34 -21.17 -15.00
CA VAL A 370 -30.28 -21.86 -16.28
C VAL A 370 -31.67 -22.46 -16.45
N SER A 371 -32.54 -21.76 -17.14
CA SER A 371 -33.76 -22.34 -17.67
C SER A 371 -33.37 -23.32 -18.78
N TRP A 372 -33.57 -24.61 -18.54
CA TRP A 372 -33.51 -25.66 -19.54
C TRP A 372 -34.60 -25.46 -20.56
#